data_24bbe2dbc284ab57798e500b97dcb8cc
#
_entry.id   24bbe2dbc284ab57798e500b97dcb8cc
#
_cell.length_a   1.000
_cell.length_b   1.000
_cell.length_c   1.000
_cell.angle_alpha   90.00
_cell.angle_beta   90.00
_cell.angle_gamma   90.00
#
_symmetry.space_group_name_H-M   'P 1'
#
loop_
_entity.id
_entity.type
_entity.pdbx_description
1 polymer ?
#
loop_
_entity_poly.entity_id
_entity_poly.type
_entity_poly.pdbx_seq_one_letter_code
_entity_poly.pdbx_strand_id
1 'polypeptide(L)'
;MRMRLWGAAIIGICVVGLSSLLVGPSSAAPRPPAPVAVGAFYTDTTTIGGVPTFAGITGFDRVANGRYVLIPKDSAPGRFFTGSIRYASGVGGFQSTGIDGGAPILGPGNLPLLPGAAQFEGIRRAGSGYVVVSGGAQPFVRLIGSIGLYGRDLPLPTAWRPAKNTGLDPRRGLTGVAVGPGGQISVLTAGGLRQDPANAARLLTFGRTNPEFTYRTDRDTRAADILAINATDYLVLERGAGRVTRIFFTTTRGADRVTGKSRLTGQEKAMPKRLIFSSSGVPRLNTGNMSGLAWGNWQPDLPWQRYRARTLFVITDDAVTRVHSFEVRLPR
;
A
#
# COMPACT_ATOMS: atom_id res chain seq x y z
N MET A 1 98.07 -44.07 -11.71
CA MET A 1 98.97 -43.95 -10.55
C MET A 1 98.09 -43.33 -9.41
N ARG A 2 97.84 -44.13 -8.38
CA ARG A 2 97.70 -43.83 -6.96
C ARG A 2 96.89 -42.53 -6.65
N MET A 3 95.94 -42.39 -5.71
CA MET A 3 95.77 -43.08 -4.39
C MET A 3 94.40 -42.71 -3.77
N ARG A 4 93.89 -43.63 -3.10
CA ARG A 4 92.68 -43.54 -2.22
C ARG A 4 92.79 -42.44 -1.13
N LEU A 5 91.70 -41.90 -0.66
CA LEU A 5 91.43 -41.79 0.76
C LEU A 5 89.99 -41.52 1.08
N TRP A 6 89.52 -42.18 2.07
CA TRP A 6 88.21 -42.24 2.69
C TRP A 6 87.89 -40.98 3.50
N GLY A 7 86.60 -40.59 3.62
CA GLY A 7 86.09 -39.57 4.55
C GLY A 7 84.64 -39.80 4.89
N ALA A 8 84.40 -40.08 6.11
CA ALA A 8 83.17 -40.58 6.76
C ALA A 8 81.91 -39.78 6.54
N ALA A 9 80.78 -40.50 6.39
CA ALA A 9 79.42 -39.96 6.39
C ALA A 9 78.98 -39.70 7.85
N ILE A 10 78.48 -38.49 8.13
CA ILE A 10 77.74 -38.17 9.34
C ILE A 10 76.25 -38.04 8.91
N ILE A 11 75.45 -38.99 9.40
CA ILE A 11 73.98 -38.96 9.21
C ILE A 11 73.42 -38.05 10.31
N GLY A 12 72.98 -36.86 9.88
CA GLY A 12 72.17 -35.97 10.73
C GLY A 12 70.70 -36.31 10.61
N ILE A 13 70.12 -36.88 11.67
CA ILE A 13 68.69 -37.14 11.77
C ILE A 13 68.02 -35.83 12.10
N CYS A 14 67.39 -35.16 11.14
CA CYS A 14 66.42 -34.07 11.37
C CYS A 14 65.10 -34.67 11.85
N VAL A 15 64.82 -34.58 13.11
CA VAL A 15 63.46 -34.82 13.67
C VAL A 15 62.60 -33.61 13.31
N VAL A 16 61.77 -33.73 12.27
CA VAL A 16 60.73 -32.75 11.95
C VAL A 16 59.59 -33.00 12.90
N GLY A 17 59.45 -32.16 13.92
CA GLY A 17 58.31 -32.15 14.79
C GLY A 17 57.06 -31.67 14.01
N LEU A 18 56.15 -32.57 13.67
CA LEU A 18 54.80 -32.21 13.20
C LEU A 18 54.00 -31.67 14.40
N SER A 19 53.97 -30.35 14.54
CA SER A 19 52.97 -29.69 15.41
C SER A 19 51.64 -29.72 14.68
N SER A 20 50.80 -30.71 14.91
CA SER A 20 49.39 -30.73 14.50
C SER A 20 48.63 -29.65 15.27
N LEU A 21 48.43 -28.49 14.65
CA LEU A 21 47.46 -27.51 15.06
C LEU A 21 46.07 -28.14 14.91
N LEU A 22 45.52 -28.66 15.98
CA LEU A 22 44.10 -28.97 16.13
C LEU A 22 43.30 -27.67 16.01
N VAL A 23 42.92 -27.29 14.78
CA VAL A 23 41.90 -26.27 14.55
C VAL A 23 40.59 -26.92 14.97
N GLY A 24 40.19 -26.66 16.22
CA GLY A 24 38.87 -27.03 16.70
C GLY A 24 37.79 -26.41 15.79
N PRO A 25 36.63 -27.11 15.59
CA PRO A 25 35.56 -26.52 14.82
C PRO A 25 35.17 -25.19 15.46
N SER A 26 35.40 -24.09 14.71
CA SER A 26 34.89 -22.77 15.09
C SER A 26 33.37 -22.89 15.12
N SER A 27 32.78 -22.96 16.31
CA SER A 27 31.34 -22.83 16.48
C SER A 27 30.97 -21.41 16.13
N ALA A 28 30.69 -21.16 14.85
CA ALA A 28 30.09 -19.91 14.42
C ALA A 28 28.83 -19.68 15.27
N ALA A 29 28.79 -18.56 15.99
CA ALA A 29 27.61 -18.18 16.74
C ALA A 29 26.37 -18.29 15.82
N PRO A 30 25.24 -18.81 16.29
CA PRO A 30 24.04 -18.94 15.48
C PRO A 30 23.72 -17.60 14.83
N ARG A 31 23.70 -17.57 13.50
CA ARG A 31 23.37 -16.35 12.73
C ARG A 31 22.00 -15.88 13.20
N PRO A 32 21.85 -14.60 13.61
CA PRO A 32 20.55 -14.08 13.97
C PRO A 32 19.56 -14.40 12.84
N PRO A 33 18.41 -14.96 13.18
CA PRO A 33 17.45 -15.33 12.14
C PRO A 33 17.03 -14.09 11.36
N ALA A 34 16.90 -14.23 10.04
CA ALA A 34 16.54 -13.14 9.12
C ALA A 34 15.26 -12.43 9.58
N PRO A 35 15.19 -11.09 9.49
CA PRO A 35 13.99 -10.35 9.83
C PRO A 35 12.80 -10.83 8.97
N VAL A 36 11.64 -10.96 9.59
CA VAL A 36 10.41 -11.36 8.89
C VAL A 36 10.05 -10.27 7.89
N ALA A 37 9.98 -10.64 6.64
CA ALA A 37 9.56 -9.73 5.59
C ALA A 37 8.03 -9.57 5.58
N VAL A 38 7.50 -8.37 5.29
CA VAL A 38 6.06 -8.16 5.06
C VAL A 38 5.60 -9.08 3.92
N GLY A 39 4.51 -9.81 4.12
CA GLY A 39 3.89 -10.70 3.13
C GLY A 39 2.37 -10.57 3.18
N ALA A 40 1.69 -10.84 2.07
CA ALA A 40 0.23 -10.88 2.00
C ALA A 40 -0.20 -12.22 1.39
N PHE A 41 -1.12 -12.90 2.05
CA PHE A 41 -1.61 -14.22 1.68
C PHE A 41 -3.12 -14.16 1.52
N TYR A 42 -3.61 -14.46 0.32
CA TYR A 42 -5.04 -14.53 0.05
C TYR A 42 -5.69 -15.62 0.91
N THR A 43 -6.86 -15.31 1.46
CA THR A 43 -7.57 -16.23 2.36
C THR A 43 -8.97 -16.54 1.90
N ASP A 44 -9.79 -15.55 1.52
CA ASP A 44 -11.21 -15.79 1.20
C ASP A 44 -11.80 -14.65 0.34
N THR A 45 -12.98 -14.88 -0.23
CA THR A 45 -13.76 -13.90 -0.99
C THR A 45 -15.24 -14.04 -0.71
N THR A 46 -15.91 -12.89 -0.59
CA THR A 46 -17.37 -12.80 -0.53
C THR A 46 -17.90 -11.64 -1.37
N THR A 47 -19.19 -11.59 -1.57
CA THR A 47 -19.89 -10.42 -2.14
C THR A 47 -20.43 -9.57 -1.02
N ILE A 48 -20.49 -8.25 -1.26
CA ILE A 48 -21.18 -7.31 -0.38
C ILE A 48 -22.25 -6.58 -1.19
N GLY A 49 -23.43 -6.45 -0.61
CA GLY A 49 -24.56 -5.80 -1.22
C GLY A 49 -25.57 -5.37 -0.17
N GLY A 50 -26.76 -5.06 -0.56
CA GLY A 50 -27.87 -4.72 0.36
C GLY A 50 -28.72 -3.54 -0.08
N VAL A 51 -28.25 -2.73 -1.06
CA VAL A 51 -29.02 -1.63 -1.61
C VAL A 51 -28.83 -1.55 -3.13
N PRO A 52 -29.89 -1.22 -3.92
CA PRO A 52 -29.83 -1.26 -5.39
C PRO A 52 -28.75 -0.35 -6.02
N THR A 53 -28.39 0.75 -5.35
CA THR A 53 -27.43 1.74 -5.84
C THR A 53 -26.00 1.45 -5.40
N PHE A 54 -25.76 0.33 -4.73
CA PHE A 54 -24.44 -0.04 -4.24
C PHE A 54 -23.66 -0.79 -5.31
N ALA A 55 -22.78 -0.07 -5.99
CA ALA A 55 -21.86 -0.62 -6.98
C ALA A 55 -20.68 0.35 -7.20
N GLY A 56 -19.66 -0.10 -7.92
CA GLY A 56 -18.55 0.75 -8.34
C GLY A 56 -17.73 1.34 -7.17
N ILE A 57 -17.51 0.56 -6.13
CA ILE A 57 -16.81 1.03 -4.91
C ILE A 57 -15.33 1.16 -5.19
N THR A 58 -14.80 2.37 -5.06
CA THR A 58 -13.38 2.67 -5.31
C THR A 58 -12.53 2.71 -4.04
N GLY A 59 -13.15 2.99 -2.89
CA GLY A 59 -12.44 3.03 -1.65
C GLY A 59 -13.31 2.69 -0.46
N PHE A 60 -12.69 2.23 0.61
CA PHE A 60 -13.37 1.97 1.87
C PHE A 60 -12.38 2.01 3.04
N ASP A 61 -12.88 2.18 4.25
CA ASP A 61 -12.07 2.18 5.45
C ASP A 61 -12.82 1.66 6.66
N ARG A 62 -12.06 1.15 7.62
CA ARG A 62 -12.59 0.69 8.89
C ARG A 62 -12.82 1.87 9.83
N VAL A 63 -14.06 2.01 10.30
CA VAL A 63 -14.44 3.09 11.24
C VAL A 63 -14.57 2.59 12.69
N ALA A 64 -14.92 1.32 12.86
CA ALA A 64 -15.00 0.64 14.16
C ALA A 64 -14.81 -0.88 13.98
N ASN A 65 -14.95 -1.66 15.04
CA ASN A 65 -14.86 -3.11 14.95
C ASN A 65 -15.97 -3.66 14.05
N GLY A 66 -15.57 -4.28 12.94
CA GLY A 66 -16.49 -4.83 11.93
C GLY A 66 -17.30 -3.78 11.15
N ARG A 67 -17.08 -2.49 11.36
CA ARG A 67 -17.80 -1.38 10.68
C ARG A 67 -16.92 -0.67 9.69
N TYR A 68 -17.49 -0.35 8.52
CA TYR A 68 -16.77 0.24 7.38
C TYR A 68 -17.56 1.38 6.77
N VAL A 69 -16.84 2.35 6.22
CA VAL A 69 -17.34 3.36 5.31
C VAL A 69 -16.85 3.03 3.90
N LEU A 70 -17.70 3.20 2.89
CA LEU A 70 -17.43 2.81 1.50
C LEU A 70 -17.85 3.94 0.58
N ILE A 71 -17.05 4.21 -0.47
CA ILE A 71 -17.34 5.27 -1.43
C ILE A 71 -17.40 4.73 -2.85
N PRO A 72 -18.52 4.99 -3.58
CA PRO A 72 -18.60 4.68 -5.01
C PRO A 72 -17.89 5.75 -5.83
N LYS A 73 -17.39 5.39 -7.00
CA LYS A 73 -16.69 6.29 -7.92
C LYS A 73 -17.57 7.42 -8.39
N ASP A 74 -18.70 7.05 -8.97
CA ASP A 74 -19.63 7.95 -9.63
C ASP A 74 -20.98 7.83 -8.94
N SER A 75 -21.32 8.80 -8.13
CA SER A 75 -22.67 8.91 -7.57
C SER A 75 -23.20 10.32 -7.77
N ALA A 76 -24.40 10.40 -8.25
CA ALA A 76 -25.15 11.65 -8.36
C ALA A 76 -26.47 11.50 -7.60
N PRO A 77 -26.65 12.19 -6.46
CA PRO A 77 -25.69 13.05 -5.76
C PRO A 77 -24.54 12.25 -5.12
N GLY A 78 -23.38 12.92 -4.91
CA GLY A 78 -22.23 12.33 -4.21
C GLY A 78 -22.63 11.76 -2.85
N ARG A 79 -22.20 10.53 -2.54
CA ARG A 79 -22.53 9.85 -1.28
C ARG A 79 -21.45 8.89 -0.85
N PHE A 80 -21.50 8.48 0.41
CA PHE A 80 -20.82 7.29 0.90
C PHE A 80 -21.83 6.35 1.54
N PHE A 81 -21.43 5.09 1.70
CA PHE A 81 -22.21 4.06 2.39
C PHE A 81 -21.54 3.69 3.71
N THR A 82 -22.33 3.16 4.63
CA THR A 82 -21.86 2.49 5.83
C THR A 82 -22.30 1.03 5.79
N GLY A 83 -21.50 0.15 6.35
CA GLY A 83 -21.79 -1.27 6.35
C GLY A 83 -20.95 -2.05 7.34
N SER A 84 -21.14 -3.36 7.32
CA SER A 84 -20.41 -4.28 8.19
C SER A 84 -19.73 -5.40 7.40
N ILE A 85 -18.57 -5.80 7.89
CA ILE A 85 -17.84 -7.00 7.45
C ILE A 85 -17.47 -7.77 8.70
N ARG A 86 -18.12 -8.91 8.93
CA ARG A 86 -17.76 -9.88 9.99
C ARG A 86 -16.89 -10.95 9.39
N TYR A 87 -15.69 -11.05 9.92
CA TYR A 87 -14.66 -11.98 9.44
C TYR A 87 -13.94 -12.62 10.63
N ALA A 88 -13.86 -13.94 10.62
CA ALA A 88 -13.05 -14.71 11.54
C ALA A 88 -11.77 -15.18 10.83
N SER A 89 -10.62 -14.85 11.40
CA SER A 89 -9.33 -15.31 10.87
C SER A 89 -9.17 -16.83 10.97
N GLY A 90 -8.28 -17.39 10.16
CA GLY A 90 -8.08 -18.83 10.06
C GLY A 90 -9.14 -19.49 9.19
N VAL A 91 -9.74 -20.58 9.67
CA VAL A 91 -10.73 -21.37 8.92
C VAL A 91 -12.14 -20.76 8.92
N GLY A 92 -12.37 -19.68 9.67
CA GLY A 92 -13.71 -19.09 9.82
C GLY A 92 -14.18 -18.26 8.61
N GLY A 93 -13.27 -17.54 7.95
CA GLY A 93 -13.59 -16.74 6.75
C GLY A 93 -14.63 -15.65 6.98
N PHE A 94 -15.29 -15.23 5.90
CA PHE A 94 -16.40 -14.27 5.96
C PHE A 94 -17.65 -14.92 6.54
N GLN A 95 -18.19 -14.29 7.59
CA GLN A 95 -19.41 -14.74 8.27
C GLN A 95 -20.63 -13.93 7.83
N SER A 96 -20.49 -12.63 7.66
CA SER A 96 -21.53 -11.77 7.10
C SER A 96 -20.95 -10.47 6.56
N THR A 97 -21.62 -9.94 5.55
CA THR A 97 -21.36 -8.61 4.97
C THR A 97 -22.69 -7.94 4.68
N GLY A 98 -22.75 -6.62 4.77
CA GLY A 98 -23.96 -5.89 4.42
C GLY A 98 -23.77 -4.39 4.46
N ILE A 99 -24.60 -3.69 3.70
CA ILE A 99 -24.73 -2.23 3.72
C ILE A 99 -25.97 -1.88 4.55
N ASP A 100 -25.82 -0.97 5.47
CA ASP A 100 -26.87 -0.62 6.47
C ASP A 100 -27.16 0.88 6.55
N GLY A 101 -26.49 1.69 5.75
CA GLY A 101 -26.71 3.13 5.72
C GLY A 101 -25.81 3.85 4.74
N GLY A 102 -25.81 5.17 4.89
CA GLY A 102 -24.98 6.09 4.11
C GLY A 102 -25.44 7.52 4.29
N ALA A 103 -24.67 8.45 3.72
CA ALA A 103 -25.01 9.87 3.75
C ALA A 103 -24.52 10.56 2.48
N PRO A 104 -25.15 11.69 2.09
CA PRO A 104 -24.65 12.50 0.99
C PRO A 104 -23.29 13.12 1.38
N ILE A 105 -22.45 13.35 0.38
CA ILE A 105 -21.23 14.17 0.51
C ILE A 105 -21.54 15.55 -0.02
N LEU A 106 -21.43 16.56 0.85
CA LEU A 106 -21.74 17.94 0.52
C LEU A 106 -20.48 18.70 0.11
N GLY A 107 -20.69 19.66 -0.78
CA GLY A 107 -19.70 20.64 -1.21
C GLY A 107 -19.62 21.87 -0.29
N PRO A 108 -18.81 22.88 -0.67
CA PRO A 108 -18.77 24.16 0.03
C PRO A 108 -20.17 24.74 0.26
N GLY A 109 -20.38 25.32 1.44
CA GLY A 109 -21.70 25.82 1.85
C GLY A 109 -22.72 24.72 2.20
N ASN A 110 -22.26 23.47 2.32
CA ASN A 110 -23.12 22.29 2.51
C ASN A 110 -24.15 22.07 1.39
N LEU A 111 -23.79 22.47 0.18
CA LEU A 111 -24.61 22.26 -1.00
C LEU A 111 -24.35 20.86 -1.60
N PRO A 112 -25.40 20.23 -2.19
CA PRO A 112 -25.20 18.97 -2.93
C PRO A 112 -24.17 19.13 -4.04
N LEU A 113 -23.36 18.08 -4.25
CA LEU A 113 -22.46 18.05 -5.40
C LEU A 113 -23.27 17.84 -6.68
N LEU A 114 -23.00 18.65 -7.70
CA LEU A 114 -23.60 18.51 -9.02
C LEU A 114 -23.12 17.22 -9.70
N PRO A 115 -23.91 16.64 -10.61
CA PRO A 115 -23.44 15.54 -11.43
C PRO A 115 -22.12 15.85 -12.13
N GLY A 116 -21.15 14.94 -12.06
CA GLY A 116 -19.80 15.13 -12.62
C GLY A 116 -18.85 16.05 -11.84
N ALA A 117 -19.31 16.67 -10.75
CA ALA A 117 -18.46 17.53 -9.90
C ALA A 117 -17.43 16.74 -9.09
N ALA A 118 -17.62 15.45 -8.93
CA ALA A 118 -16.69 14.57 -8.23
C ALA A 118 -16.57 13.22 -8.93
N GLN A 119 -15.37 12.67 -8.90
CA GLN A 119 -15.05 11.30 -9.27
C GLN A 119 -14.27 10.71 -8.10
N PHE A 120 -15.00 10.12 -7.16
CA PHE A 120 -14.39 9.67 -5.92
C PHE A 120 -13.47 8.48 -6.15
N GLU A 121 -12.29 8.52 -5.56
CA GLU A 121 -11.26 7.48 -5.69
C GLU A 121 -10.83 6.91 -4.33
N GLY A 122 -11.25 7.51 -3.20
CA GLY A 122 -10.91 6.97 -1.88
C GLY A 122 -11.58 7.72 -0.74
N ILE A 123 -11.75 7.01 0.37
CA ILE A 123 -12.26 7.52 1.64
C ILE A 123 -11.49 6.88 2.80
N ARG A 124 -11.14 7.66 3.82
CA ARG A 124 -10.54 7.19 5.07
C ARG A 124 -11.12 7.92 6.27
N ARG A 125 -11.19 7.23 7.39
CA ARG A 125 -11.49 7.86 8.67
C ARG A 125 -10.39 8.87 9.01
N ALA A 126 -10.78 10.10 9.37
CA ALA A 126 -9.88 11.19 9.76
C ALA A 126 -10.50 11.94 10.95
N GLY A 127 -9.99 11.71 12.15
CA GLY A 127 -10.58 12.24 13.39
C GLY A 127 -12.00 11.74 13.61
N SER A 128 -12.94 12.68 13.81
CA SER A 128 -14.37 12.39 13.98
C SER A 128 -15.14 12.26 12.65
N GLY A 129 -14.52 12.55 11.52
CA GLY A 129 -15.12 12.48 10.19
C GLY A 129 -14.28 11.65 9.23
N TYR A 130 -14.27 12.07 7.96
CA TYR A 130 -13.57 11.38 6.90
C TYR A 130 -12.74 12.35 6.06
N VAL A 131 -11.72 11.83 5.40
CA VAL A 131 -11.08 12.45 4.25
C VAL A 131 -11.49 11.69 3.00
N VAL A 132 -11.91 12.42 1.97
CA VAL A 132 -12.24 11.88 0.65
C VAL A 132 -11.33 12.48 -0.40
N VAL A 133 -10.99 11.69 -1.42
CA VAL A 133 -10.28 12.17 -2.60
C VAL A 133 -11.15 12.01 -3.83
N SER A 134 -11.12 13.01 -4.69
CA SER A 134 -11.73 12.99 -6.01
C SER A 134 -10.67 13.21 -7.05
N GLY A 135 -10.66 12.34 -8.07
CA GLY A 135 -9.89 12.49 -9.30
C GLY A 135 -10.64 13.31 -10.35
N GLY A 136 -10.48 12.94 -11.64
CA GLY A 136 -11.18 13.57 -12.73
C GLY A 136 -10.73 14.99 -13.05
N ALA A 137 -11.62 15.79 -13.63
CA ALA A 137 -11.31 17.12 -14.12
C ALA A 137 -11.14 18.18 -13.02
N GLN A 138 -11.82 17.99 -11.89
CA GLN A 138 -11.78 18.88 -10.72
C GLN A 138 -11.31 18.09 -9.49
N PRO A 139 -10.01 17.76 -9.39
CA PRO A 139 -9.50 16.97 -8.30
C PRO A 139 -9.48 17.75 -6.99
N PHE A 140 -9.84 17.08 -5.91
CA PHE A 140 -9.76 17.63 -4.57
C PHE A 140 -9.43 16.59 -3.52
N VAL A 141 -8.91 17.04 -2.38
CA VAL A 141 -8.79 16.30 -1.14
C VAL A 141 -9.62 17.05 -0.10
N ARG A 142 -10.66 16.41 0.42
CA ARG A 142 -11.66 17.08 1.25
C ARG A 142 -11.87 16.38 2.59
N LEU A 143 -11.87 17.15 3.66
CA LEU A 143 -12.34 16.71 4.96
C LEU A 143 -13.86 16.92 5.02
N ILE A 144 -14.56 15.89 5.47
CA ILE A 144 -16.02 15.91 5.67
C ILE A 144 -16.36 15.39 7.08
N GLY A 145 -17.48 15.84 7.62
CA GLY A 145 -18.03 15.30 8.86
C GLY A 145 -18.53 13.85 8.70
N SER A 146 -18.83 13.19 9.82
CA SER A 146 -19.32 11.79 9.84
C SER A 146 -20.67 11.61 9.14
N ILE A 147 -21.43 12.66 8.95
CA ILE A 147 -22.70 12.68 8.21
C ILE A 147 -22.58 13.37 6.84
N GLY A 148 -21.34 13.58 6.34
CA GLY A 148 -21.06 14.10 5.02
C GLY A 148 -21.05 15.61 4.86
N LEU A 149 -21.22 16.38 5.93
CA LEU A 149 -21.11 17.85 5.90
C LEU A 149 -19.73 18.28 5.43
N TYR A 150 -19.67 19.37 4.66
CA TYR A 150 -18.41 19.95 4.20
C TYR A 150 -17.60 20.47 5.40
N GLY A 151 -16.36 20.07 5.49
CA GLY A 151 -15.39 20.62 6.43
C GLY A 151 -14.49 21.65 5.74
N ARG A 152 -13.51 21.15 5.00
CA ARG A 152 -12.60 22.00 4.20
C ARG A 152 -11.87 21.17 3.15
N ASP A 153 -11.40 21.85 2.11
CA ASP A 153 -10.47 21.24 1.15
C ASP A 153 -9.02 21.41 1.64
N LEU A 154 -8.21 20.36 1.47
CA LEU A 154 -6.77 20.41 1.69
C LEU A 154 -6.10 20.94 0.43
N PRO A 155 -5.24 21.97 0.51
CA PRO A 155 -4.69 22.61 -0.68
C PRO A 155 -3.69 21.70 -1.40
N LEU A 156 -3.92 21.46 -2.69
CA LEU A 156 -2.96 20.78 -3.54
C LEU A 156 -1.82 21.74 -3.93
N PRO A 157 -0.57 21.24 -4.00
CA PRO A 157 0.57 22.04 -4.48
C PRO A 157 0.31 22.62 -5.88
N THR A 158 0.90 23.75 -6.18
CA THR A 158 0.72 24.41 -7.49
C THR A 158 1.06 23.48 -8.66
N ALA A 159 2.14 22.69 -8.55
CA ALA A 159 2.54 21.74 -9.57
C ALA A 159 1.49 20.63 -9.85
N TRP A 160 0.55 20.39 -8.91
CA TRP A 160 -0.51 19.39 -9.05
C TRP A 160 -1.79 19.94 -9.67
N ARG A 161 -1.97 21.26 -9.71
CA ARG A 161 -3.20 21.88 -10.25
C ARG A 161 -3.32 21.57 -11.74
N PRO A 162 -4.47 21.04 -12.21
CA PRO A 162 -4.68 20.71 -13.61
C PRO A 162 -4.54 21.93 -14.51
N ALA A 163 -3.73 21.79 -15.57
CA ALA A 163 -3.59 22.76 -16.64
C ALA A 163 -3.37 22.00 -17.97
N LYS A 164 -3.26 22.73 -19.09
CA LYS A 164 -3.17 22.13 -20.44
C LYS A 164 -2.10 21.03 -20.54
N ASN A 165 -0.88 21.30 -20.04
CA ASN A 165 0.26 20.40 -20.17
C ASN A 165 0.93 20.07 -18.82
N THR A 166 0.34 20.47 -17.71
CA THR A 166 0.89 20.28 -16.37
C THR A 166 -0.20 19.88 -15.38
N GLY A 167 0.20 19.42 -14.20
CA GLY A 167 -0.69 19.06 -13.12
C GLY A 167 -1.27 17.65 -13.25
N LEU A 168 -2.30 17.40 -12.47
CA LEU A 168 -3.01 16.13 -12.46
C LEU A 168 -3.65 15.84 -13.82
N ASP A 169 -3.41 14.65 -14.33
CA ASP A 169 -4.08 14.14 -15.52
C ASP A 169 -5.41 13.51 -15.08
N PRO A 170 -6.57 13.88 -15.64
CA PRO A 170 -7.85 13.29 -15.29
C PRO A 170 -7.89 11.76 -15.38
N ARG A 171 -7.03 11.16 -16.21
CA ARG A 171 -6.94 9.70 -16.39
C ARG A 171 -6.01 9.02 -15.38
N ARG A 172 -5.11 9.78 -14.74
CA ARG A 172 -4.07 9.31 -13.82
C ARG A 172 -3.93 10.25 -12.62
N GLY A 173 -5.04 10.88 -12.23
CA GLY A 173 -5.10 11.85 -11.15
C GLY A 173 -4.95 11.23 -9.76
N LEU A 174 -5.55 11.87 -8.79
CA LEU A 174 -5.64 11.31 -7.44
C LEU A 174 -6.34 9.96 -7.49
N THR A 175 -5.79 8.96 -6.79
CA THR A 175 -6.34 7.60 -6.83
C THR A 175 -6.51 6.97 -5.45
N GLY A 176 -5.82 7.46 -4.42
CA GLY A 176 -5.94 6.88 -3.10
C GLY A 176 -5.53 7.85 -2.01
N VAL A 177 -6.03 7.60 -0.83
CA VAL A 177 -5.72 8.36 0.38
C VAL A 177 -5.40 7.41 1.52
N ALA A 178 -4.41 7.74 2.33
CA ALA A 178 -4.03 7.02 3.54
C ALA A 178 -4.07 7.96 4.73
N VAL A 179 -4.49 7.45 5.89
CA VAL A 179 -4.40 8.14 7.18
C VAL A 179 -3.50 7.31 8.08
N GLY A 180 -2.37 7.87 8.47
CA GLY A 180 -1.42 7.23 9.37
C GLY A 180 -1.90 7.22 10.82
N PRO A 181 -1.25 6.43 11.69
CA PRO A 181 -1.63 6.30 13.11
C PRO A 181 -1.67 7.64 13.87
N GLY A 182 -0.86 8.62 13.47
CA GLY A 182 -0.84 9.97 14.03
C GLY A 182 -1.86 10.94 13.38
N GLY A 183 -2.79 10.44 12.56
CA GLY A 183 -3.77 11.28 11.86
C GLY A 183 -3.21 12.01 10.63
N GLN A 184 -1.96 11.77 10.24
CA GLN A 184 -1.37 12.36 9.03
C GLN A 184 -2.06 11.81 7.78
N ILE A 185 -2.43 12.71 6.88
CA ILE A 185 -3.12 12.38 5.64
C ILE A 185 -2.09 12.38 4.51
N SER A 186 -2.06 11.28 3.74
CA SER A 186 -1.24 11.16 2.53
C SER A 186 -2.11 10.82 1.35
N VAL A 187 -1.81 11.39 0.18
CA VAL A 187 -2.53 11.10 -1.08
C VAL A 187 -1.55 10.67 -2.15
N LEU A 188 -1.98 9.72 -2.98
CA LEU A 188 -1.20 9.15 -4.06
C LEU A 188 -1.86 9.44 -5.40
N THR A 189 -1.05 9.75 -6.43
CA THR A 189 -1.51 9.80 -7.81
C THR A 189 -1.43 8.42 -8.46
N ALA A 190 -2.29 8.14 -9.44
CA ALA A 190 -2.30 6.85 -10.14
C ALA A 190 -1.06 6.64 -11.01
N GLY A 191 -0.44 7.72 -11.44
CA GLY A 191 0.80 7.77 -12.20
C GLY A 191 1.41 9.16 -12.13
N GLY A 192 2.38 9.47 -13.01
CA GLY A 192 3.02 10.79 -13.05
C GLY A 192 2.03 11.91 -13.39
N LEU A 193 2.32 13.12 -12.90
CA LEU A 193 1.66 14.32 -13.39
C LEU A 193 1.93 14.46 -14.91
N ARG A 194 1.17 15.32 -15.61
CA ARG A 194 1.34 15.48 -17.06
C ARG A 194 2.77 15.81 -17.49
N GLN A 195 3.49 16.55 -16.67
CA GLN A 195 4.88 16.94 -16.90
C GLN A 195 5.91 15.90 -16.42
N ASP A 196 5.50 14.89 -15.68
CA ASP A 196 6.39 13.86 -15.12
C ASP A 196 6.46 12.61 -16.00
N PRO A 197 7.46 11.74 -15.81
CA PRO A 197 7.45 10.39 -16.39
C PRO A 197 6.17 9.65 -16.00
N ALA A 198 5.55 8.96 -16.95
CA ALA A 198 4.21 8.37 -16.80
C ALA A 198 4.05 7.44 -15.58
N ASN A 199 5.10 6.72 -15.19
CA ASN A 199 5.12 5.80 -14.07
C ASN A 199 5.63 6.42 -12.75
N ALA A 200 5.91 7.74 -12.72
CA ALA A 200 6.40 8.45 -11.54
C ALA A 200 5.23 9.04 -10.75
N ALA A 201 4.43 8.20 -10.12
CA ALA A 201 3.38 8.64 -9.21
C ALA A 201 3.97 9.46 -8.06
N ARG A 202 3.22 10.47 -7.58
CA ARG A 202 3.62 11.30 -6.46
C ARG A 202 2.81 10.96 -5.22
N LEU A 203 3.48 10.77 -4.09
CA LEU A 203 2.91 10.71 -2.76
C LEU A 203 3.09 12.08 -2.09
N LEU A 204 2.00 12.72 -1.70
CA LEU A 204 1.99 13.95 -0.92
C LEU A 204 1.45 13.65 0.48
N THR A 205 2.16 14.04 1.52
CA THR A 205 1.67 13.99 2.91
C THR A 205 1.36 15.39 3.39
N PHE A 206 0.11 15.65 3.82
CA PHE A 206 -0.29 16.94 4.36
C PHE A 206 0.25 17.13 5.77
N GLY A 207 0.83 18.29 6.01
CA GLY A 207 1.43 18.65 7.28
C GLY A 207 2.17 19.98 7.18
N ARG A 208 3.03 20.27 8.14
CA ARG A 208 3.77 21.54 8.19
C ARG A 208 4.64 21.78 6.95
N THR A 209 5.26 20.76 6.40
CA THR A 209 6.21 20.85 5.28
C THR A 209 5.72 20.20 4.00
N ASN A 210 4.53 19.60 4.02
CA ASN A 210 3.92 18.88 2.88
C ASN A 210 4.94 18.05 2.10
N PRO A 211 5.62 17.05 2.72
CA PRO A 211 6.64 16.29 2.03
C PRO A 211 6.04 15.51 0.87
N GLU A 212 6.74 15.56 -0.26
CA GLU A 212 6.43 14.79 -1.46
C GLU A 212 7.52 13.77 -1.74
N PHE A 213 7.12 12.59 -2.22
CA PHE A 213 7.99 11.49 -2.64
C PHE A 213 7.52 10.92 -3.97
N THR A 214 8.42 10.25 -4.68
CA THR A 214 8.08 9.55 -5.93
C THR A 214 7.84 8.08 -5.63
N TYR A 215 6.69 7.56 -6.07
CA TYR A 215 6.40 6.13 -6.13
C TYR A 215 6.44 5.68 -7.59
N ARG A 216 7.25 4.69 -7.94
CA ARG A 216 7.29 4.16 -9.31
C ARG A 216 6.34 2.99 -9.44
N THR A 217 5.29 3.15 -10.25
CA THR A 217 4.47 2.02 -10.65
C THR A 217 5.25 1.09 -11.57
N ASP A 218 4.86 -0.17 -11.64
CA ASP A 218 5.38 -1.09 -12.67
C ASP A 218 4.97 -0.59 -14.07
N ARG A 219 5.67 -1.06 -15.10
CA ARG A 219 5.57 -0.51 -16.47
C ARG A 219 4.15 -0.44 -17.00
N ASP A 220 3.36 -1.50 -16.77
CA ASP A 220 2.03 -1.68 -17.35
C ASP A 220 0.92 -1.56 -16.30
N THR A 221 1.22 -0.90 -15.17
CA THR A 221 0.27 -0.72 -14.07
C THR A 221 0.10 0.74 -13.71
N ARG A 222 -0.92 0.99 -12.90
CA ARG A 222 -1.16 2.26 -12.21
C ARG A 222 -1.51 1.98 -10.76
N ALA A 223 -1.18 2.89 -9.87
CA ALA A 223 -1.67 2.83 -8.51
C ALA A 223 -3.19 2.97 -8.49
N ALA A 224 -3.84 2.22 -7.63
CA ALA A 224 -5.29 2.22 -7.45
C ALA A 224 -5.70 2.64 -6.04
N ASP A 225 -4.92 2.30 -5.03
CA ASP A 225 -5.15 2.77 -3.65
C ASP A 225 -3.85 2.70 -2.83
N ILE A 226 -3.85 3.38 -1.69
CA ILE A 226 -2.77 3.39 -0.72
C ILE A 226 -3.32 3.25 0.69
N LEU A 227 -2.67 2.43 1.53
CA LEU A 227 -3.05 2.19 2.92
C LEU A 227 -1.84 2.31 3.84
N ALA A 228 -1.92 3.13 4.88
CA ALA A 228 -0.84 3.30 5.83
C ALA A 228 -0.68 2.08 6.75
N ILE A 229 0.56 1.63 6.94
CA ILE A 229 0.97 0.69 8.00
C ILE A 229 1.39 1.50 9.23
N ASN A 230 2.20 2.54 8.99
CA ASN A 230 2.68 3.49 9.99
C ASN A 230 2.96 4.84 9.31
N ALA A 231 3.74 5.71 9.95
CA ALA A 231 4.03 7.05 9.44
C ALA A 231 4.85 7.09 8.14
N THR A 232 5.57 6.02 7.82
CA THR A 232 6.50 5.96 6.68
C THR A 232 6.23 4.81 5.72
N ASP A 233 5.56 3.76 6.20
CA ASP A 233 5.39 2.51 5.48
C ASP A 233 3.93 2.33 5.04
N TYR A 234 3.75 1.88 3.80
CA TYR A 234 2.45 1.79 3.14
C TYR A 234 2.28 0.48 2.39
N LEU A 235 1.04 0.08 2.19
CA LEU A 235 0.63 -0.84 1.13
C LEU A 235 0.10 -0.02 -0.04
N VAL A 236 0.51 -0.37 -1.26
CA VAL A 236 0.00 0.21 -2.50
C VAL A 236 -0.59 -0.90 -3.35
N LEU A 237 -1.83 -0.69 -3.78
CA LEU A 237 -2.52 -1.52 -4.75
C LEU A 237 -2.20 -1.00 -6.16
N GLU A 238 -1.65 -1.84 -7.01
CA GLU A 238 -1.46 -1.53 -8.44
C GLU A 238 -2.36 -2.42 -9.30
N ARG A 239 -2.95 -1.80 -10.32
CA ARG A 239 -3.75 -2.49 -11.35
C ARG A 239 -3.08 -2.39 -12.70
N GLY A 240 -3.03 -3.53 -13.40
CA GLY A 240 -2.53 -3.64 -14.77
C GLY A 240 -3.61 -4.04 -15.78
N ALA A 241 -3.22 -4.15 -17.03
CA ALA A 241 -4.05 -4.72 -18.07
C ALA A 241 -4.45 -6.16 -17.72
N GLY A 242 -5.59 -6.65 -18.25
CA GLY A 242 -6.07 -8.01 -18.01
C GLY A 242 -6.49 -8.29 -16.56
N ARG A 243 -6.81 -7.26 -15.79
CA ARG A 243 -7.22 -7.36 -14.37
C ARG A 243 -6.14 -7.92 -13.45
N VAL A 244 -4.87 -7.86 -13.86
CA VAL A 244 -3.76 -8.22 -12.97
C VAL A 244 -3.67 -7.19 -11.86
N THR A 245 -3.72 -7.68 -10.64
CA THR A 245 -3.63 -6.86 -9.42
C THR A 245 -2.39 -7.27 -8.64
N ARG A 246 -1.66 -6.27 -8.14
CA ARG A 246 -0.48 -6.44 -7.30
C ARG A 246 -0.59 -5.59 -6.05
N ILE A 247 -0.12 -6.12 -4.92
CA ILE A 247 0.02 -5.35 -3.69
C ILE A 247 1.50 -5.24 -3.38
N PHE A 248 1.95 -4.00 -3.19
CA PHE A 248 3.33 -3.70 -2.83
C PHE A 248 3.41 -3.16 -1.41
N PHE A 249 4.41 -3.61 -0.68
CA PHE A 249 4.92 -2.87 0.48
C PHE A 249 5.88 -1.80 -0.04
N THR A 250 5.77 -0.59 0.48
CA THR A 250 6.65 0.54 0.14
C THR A 250 6.91 1.43 1.36
N THR A 251 8.00 2.20 1.32
CA THR A 251 8.38 3.09 2.40
C THR A 251 8.94 4.40 1.86
N THR A 252 8.71 5.50 2.59
CA THR A 252 9.34 6.79 2.29
C THR A 252 10.79 6.86 2.77
N ARG A 253 11.21 5.90 3.60
CA ARG A 253 12.60 5.84 4.10
C ARG A 253 13.58 5.54 2.98
N GLY A 254 14.59 6.39 2.85
CA GLY A 254 15.60 6.27 1.81
C GLY A 254 15.17 6.74 0.42
N ALA A 255 13.97 7.33 0.27
CA ALA A 255 13.54 8.01 -0.93
C ALA A 255 13.95 9.48 -0.92
N ASP A 256 14.12 10.08 -2.10
CA ASP A 256 14.36 11.51 -2.22
C ASP A 256 13.08 12.30 -1.94
N ARG A 257 13.23 13.39 -1.19
CA ARG A 257 12.19 14.41 -1.07
C ARG A 257 12.11 15.21 -2.37
N VAL A 258 10.92 15.23 -2.97
CA VAL A 258 10.66 15.97 -4.21
C VAL A 258 9.72 17.17 -4.00
N THR A 259 9.54 17.57 -2.74
CA THR A 259 8.69 18.71 -2.34
C THR A 259 9.07 19.97 -3.12
N GLY A 260 8.07 20.60 -3.74
CA GLY A 260 8.25 21.82 -4.52
C GLY A 260 8.83 21.62 -5.92
N LYS A 261 9.21 20.41 -6.32
CA LYS A 261 9.63 20.16 -7.71
C LYS A 261 8.43 20.26 -8.65
N SER A 262 8.48 21.22 -9.57
CA SER A 262 7.45 21.39 -10.61
C SER A 262 7.41 20.20 -11.58
N ARG A 263 8.56 19.58 -11.85
CA ARG A 263 8.73 18.44 -12.76
C ARG A 263 9.72 17.43 -12.18
N LEU A 264 9.41 16.15 -12.37
CA LEU A 264 10.33 15.04 -12.09
C LEU A 264 11.11 14.69 -13.37
N THR A 265 12.38 14.37 -13.20
CA THR A 265 13.28 14.00 -14.31
C THR A 265 13.31 12.48 -14.55
N GLY A 266 12.87 11.72 -13.54
CA GLY A 266 13.00 10.27 -13.55
C GLY A 266 14.30 9.76 -12.91
N GLN A 267 15.19 10.65 -12.47
CA GLN A 267 16.44 10.29 -11.79
C GLN A 267 16.29 10.28 -10.26
N GLU A 268 15.17 10.82 -9.74
CA GLU A 268 14.91 10.86 -8.32
C GLU A 268 14.85 9.43 -7.75
N LYS A 269 15.49 9.23 -6.59
CA LYS A 269 15.41 7.98 -5.85
C LYS A 269 13.99 7.79 -5.32
N ALA A 270 13.25 6.92 -5.99
CA ALA A 270 11.87 6.63 -5.63
C ALA A 270 11.78 5.85 -4.32
N MET A 271 10.59 5.82 -3.74
CA MET A 271 10.26 4.98 -2.60
C MET A 271 10.60 3.52 -2.91
N PRO A 272 11.43 2.86 -2.09
CA PRO A 272 11.68 1.42 -2.23
C PRO A 272 10.36 0.66 -2.15
N LYS A 273 10.13 -0.29 -3.06
CA LYS A 273 8.94 -1.13 -3.03
C LYS A 273 9.29 -2.61 -3.17
N ARG A 274 8.43 -3.45 -2.62
CA ARG A 274 8.54 -4.91 -2.70
C ARG A 274 7.17 -5.52 -2.95
N LEU A 275 7.07 -6.37 -3.97
CA LEU A 275 5.87 -7.15 -4.25
C LEU A 275 5.59 -8.09 -3.07
N ILE A 276 4.36 -8.05 -2.54
CA ILE A 276 3.91 -8.93 -1.47
C ILE A 276 2.73 -9.81 -1.88
N PHE A 277 2.03 -9.45 -2.96
CA PHE A 277 0.97 -10.26 -3.56
C PHE A 277 0.84 -9.95 -5.06
N SER A 278 0.58 -10.99 -5.86
CA SER A 278 0.17 -10.89 -7.26
C SER A 278 -0.99 -11.84 -7.53
N SER A 279 -2.05 -11.34 -8.14
CA SER A 279 -3.22 -12.16 -8.51
C SER A 279 -2.88 -13.26 -9.53
N SER A 280 -1.84 -13.05 -10.33
CA SER A 280 -1.38 -14.07 -11.29
C SER A 280 -0.82 -15.34 -10.60
N GLY A 281 -0.46 -15.25 -9.33
CA GLY A 281 0.02 -16.39 -8.54
C GLY A 281 -1.11 -17.19 -7.86
N VAL A 282 -2.38 -16.79 -8.00
CA VAL A 282 -3.52 -17.46 -7.35
C VAL A 282 -4.47 -17.97 -8.44
N PRO A 283 -4.37 -19.26 -8.82
CA PRO A 283 -5.25 -19.84 -9.84
C PRO A 283 -6.73 -19.68 -9.45
N ARG A 284 -7.57 -19.36 -10.44
CA ARG A 284 -9.02 -19.20 -10.29
C ARG A 284 -9.48 -18.03 -9.40
N LEU A 285 -8.58 -17.18 -8.90
CA LEU A 285 -8.99 -15.98 -8.20
C LEU A 285 -9.68 -15.02 -9.17
N ASN A 286 -10.98 -14.84 -8.98
CA ASN A 286 -11.72 -13.79 -9.70
C ASN A 286 -11.44 -12.45 -9.03
N THR A 287 -10.36 -11.81 -9.43
CA THR A 287 -9.92 -10.53 -8.87
C THR A 287 -10.92 -9.40 -9.10
N GLY A 288 -11.78 -9.53 -10.11
CA GLY A 288 -12.58 -8.39 -10.53
C GLY A 288 -11.70 -7.18 -10.82
N ASN A 289 -12.23 -6.02 -10.57
CA ASN A 289 -11.51 -4.75 -10.66
C ASN A 289 -11.17 -4.26 -9.23
N MET A 290 -10.19 -4.90 -8.58
CA MET A 290 -9.76 -4.51 -7.22
C MET A 290 -9.39 -3.03 -7.18
N SER A 291 -9.95 -2.26 -6.25
CA SER A 291 -9.89 -0.80 -6.23
C SER A 291 -9.48 -0.19 -4.90
N GLY A 292 -9.89 -0.76 -3.78
CA GLY A 292 -9.66 -0.20 -2.47
C GLY A 292 -9.07 -1.19 -1.47
N LEU A 293 -8.30 -0.70 -0.51
CA LEU A 293 -7.69 -1.44 0.58
C LEU A 293 -8.26 -0.97 1.92
N ALA A 294 -8.53 -1.86 2.86
CA ALA A 294 -8.83 -1.48 4.25
C ALA A 294 -8.29 -2.49 5.24
N TRP A 295 -7.88 -2.01 6.40
CA TRP A 295 -7.49 -2.90 7.48
C TRP A 295 -8.71 -3.56 8.14
N GLY A 296 -8.59 -4.86 8.40
CA GLY A 296 -9.43 -5.60 9.32
C GLY A 296 -8.83 -5.61 10.74
N ASN A 297 -9.17 -6.66 11.49
CA ASN A 297 -8.67 -6.88 12.84
C ASN A 297 -7.22 -7.39 12.82
N TRP A 298 -6.50 -7.11 13.90
CA TRP A 298 -5.32 -7.88 14.24
C TRP A 298 -5.71 -9.31 14.53
N GLN A 299 -4.88 -10.26 14.10
CA GLN A 299 -5.03 -11.65 14.48
C GLN A 299 -4.41 -11.89 15.87
N PRO A 300 -4.81 -12.96 16.57
CA PRO A 300 -4.21 -13.28 17.85
C PRO A 300 -2.69 -13.42 17.74
N ASP A 301 -1.98 -12.80 18.67
CA ASP A 301 -0.53 -12.93 18.78
C ASP A 301 -0.18 -14.31 19.37
N LEU A 302 0.59 -15.10 18.62
CA LEU A 302 1.11 -16.37 19.11
C LEU A 302 2.57 -16.16 19.57
N PRO A 303 2.95 -16.63 20.78
CA PRO A 303 4.26 -16.36 21.38
C PRO A 303 5.46 -16.77 20.52
N TRP A 304 5.30 -17.83 19.73
CA TRP A 304 6.36 -18.35 18.85
C TRP A 304 6.44 -17.65 17.49
N GLN A 305 5.46 -16.80 17.14
CA GLN A 305 5.48 -16.06 15.88
C GLN A 305 6.40 -14.85 15.98
N ARG A 306 7.23 -14.68 14.96
CA ARG A 306 8.16 -13.54 14.83
C ARG A 306 7.57 -12.36 14.08
N TYR A 307 6.27 -12.45 13.75
CA TYR A 307 5.49 -11.42 13.07
C TYR A 307 4.15 -11.24 13.78
N ARG A 308 3.54 -10.09 13.52
CA ARG A 308 2.13 -9.86 13.84
C ARG A 308 1.34 -10.00 12.54
N ALA A 309 0.20 -10.65 12.61
CA ALA A 309 -0.70 -10.77 11.46
C ALA A 309 -1.89 -9.82 11.59
N ARG A 310 -2.28 -9.20 10.48
CA ARG A 310 -3.46 -8.37 10.40
C ARG A 310 -4.26 -8.73 9.16
N THR A 311 -5.57 -8.77 9.28
CA THR A 311 -6.44 -8.94 8.11
C THR A 311 -6.39 -7.68 7.26
N LEU A 312 -6.24 -7.86 5.95
CA LEU A 312 -6.41 -6.82 4.95
C LEU A 312 -7.61 -7.21 4.09
N PHE A 313 -8.51 -6.28 3.87
CA PHE A 313 -9.58 -6.42 2.89
C PHE A 313 -9.26 -5.62 1.63
N VAL A 314 -9.64 -6.19 0.49
CA VAL A 314 -9.56 -5.54 -0.82
C VAL A 314 -10.93 -5.59 -1.47
N ILE A 315 -11.45 -4.44 -1.87
CA ILE A 315 -12.78 -4.32 -2.48
C ILE A 315 -12.68 -4.12 -4.00
N THR A 316 -13.73 -4.50 -4.73
CA THR A 316 -13.78 -4.31 -6.20
C THR A 316 -14.77 -3.23 -6.61
N ASP A 317 -14.45 -2.51 -7.70
CA ASP A 317 -15.31 -1.52 -8.33
C ASP A 317 -16.12 -2.12 -9.50
N ASP A 318 -16.59 -3.33 -9.35
CA ASP A 318 -17.46 -4.04 -10.31
C ASP A 318 -18.95 -3.77 -10.00
N ALA A 319 -19.82 -4.12 -10.95
CA ALA A 319 -21.28 -4.09 -10.76
C ALA A 319 -21.70 -4.99 -9.58
N VAL A 320 -21.04 -6.13 -9.40
CA VAL A 320 -21.15 -6.96 -8.20
C VAL A 320 -19.88 -6.74 -7.36
N THR A 321 -20.01 -5.98 -6.30
CA THR A 321 -18.90 -5.67 -5.43
C THR A 321 -18.46 -6.91 -4.64
N ARG A 322 -17.17 -7.25 -4.73
CA ARG A 322 -16.55 -8.32 -3.95
C ARG A 322 -15.62 -7.74 -2.90
N VAL A 323 -15.48 -8.48 -1.82
CA VAL A 323 -14.46 -8.23 -0.80
C VAL A 323 -13.58 -9.46 -0.71
N HIS A 324 -12.30 -9.26 -0.92
CA HIS A 324 -11.26 -10.28 -0.77
C HIS A 324 -10.55 -10.06 0.55
N SER A 325 -10.26 -11.12 1.27
CA SER A 325 -9.48 -11.07 2.51
C SER A 325 -8.08 -11.64 2.32
N PHE A 326 -7.14 -11.04 3.06
CA PHE A 326 -5.74 -11.45 3.08
C PHE A 326 -5.24 -11.45 4.52
N GLU A 327 -4.34 -12.36 4.84
CA GLU A 327 -3.48 -12.26 6.01
C GLU A 327 -2.22 -11.46 5.62
N VAL A 328 -1.99 -10.33 6.27
CA VAL A 328 -0.76 -9.54 6.10
C VAL A 328 0.13 -9.75 7.32
N ARG A 329 1.32 -10.30 7.10
CA ARG A 329 2.36 -10.49 8.11
C ARG A 329 3.26 -9.28 8.15
N LEU A 330 3.37 -8.68 9.32
CA LEU A 330 4.16 -7.49 9.60
C LEU A 330 5.27 -7.84 10.60
N PRO A 331 6.50 -7.34 10.44
CA PRO A 331 7.53 -7.46 11.47
C PRO A 331 7.04 -6.96 12.82
N ARG A 332 7.54 -7.55 13.91
CA ARG A 332 7.33 -7.05 15.27
C ARG A 332 8.17 -5.83 15.56
#